data_d82d1aa4f8ad4eaea941d52064bb871f
#
_entry.id   d82d1aa4f8ad4eaea941d52064bb871f
#
_cell.length_a   1.000
_cell.length_b   1.000
_cell.length_c   1.000
_cell.angle_alpha   90.00
_cell.angle_beta   90.00
_cell.angle_gamma   90.00
#
_symmetry.space_group_name_H-M   'P 1'
#
loop_
_entity.id
_entity.type
_entity.pdbx_description
1 polymer ?
#
loop_
_entity_poly.entity_id
_entity_poly.type
_entity_poly.pdbx_seq_one_letter_code
_entity_poly.pdbx_strand_id
1 'polypeptide(L)'
;AKLKPRRVIEAMKLYSQERFGVDVLKVEVPVNMKYVEGFAENEVLYTKEEAAAFYKEQSDATSLPFIFLSAGVSAQLFQDTLRFAKESGSTFNGVLCGRATWAGATKAYQEGGEAATIKWLETIGKQNIVELDAVLQETATPIVFK
;
A
#
# COMPACT_ATOMS: atom_id res chain seq x y z
N ALA A 1 2.60 -3.90 16.22
CA ALA A 1 1.47 -3.87 15.28
C ALA A 1 0.31 -3.04 15.84
N LYS A 2 -0.17 -3.29 17.05
CA LYS A 2 -1.37 -2.62 17.66
C LYS A 2 -1.32 -1.09 17.75
N LEU A 3 -0.15 -0.47 17.82
CA LEU A 3 0.00 0.99 17.87
C LEU A 3 0.06 1.64 16.48
N LYS A 4 0.20 0.84 15.42
CA LYS A 4 0.41 1.36 14.07
C LYS A 4 -0.77 2.21 13.56
N PRO A 5 -2.04 1.78 13.67
CA PRO A 5 -3.16 2.56 13.13
C PRO A 5 -3.18 3.97 13.68
N ARG A 6 -3.11 4.12 15.01
CA ARG A 6 -3.13 5.43 15.65
C ARG A 6 -1.97 6.32 15.22
N ARG A 7 -0.74 5.78 15.18
CA ARG A 7 0.45 6.54 14.78
C ARG A 7 0.36 7.05 13.34
N VAL A 8 -0.11 6.21 12.42
CA VAL A 8 -0.26 6.60 11.01
C VAL A 8 -1.32 7.69 10.88
N ILE A 9 -2.48 7.52 11.50
CA ILE A 9 -3.59 8.47 11.43
C ILE A 9 -3.22 9.81 12.09
N GLU A 10 -2.60 9.79 13.27
CA GLU A 10 -2.14 11.00 13.95
C GLU A 10 -1.08 11.76 13.15
N ALA A 11 -0.14 11.05 12.54
CA ALA A 11 0.85 11.66 11.65
C ALA A 11 0.19 12.31 10.43
N MET A 12 -0.81 11.67 9.82
CA MET A 12 -1.56 12.26 8.72
C MET A 12 -2.29 13.54 9.15
N LYS A 13 -3.00 13.51 10.27
CA LYS A 13 -3.66 14.72 10.84
C LYS A 13 -2.66 15.85 11.08
N LEU A 14 -1.48 15.53 11.61
CA LEU A 14 -0.45 16.52 11.89
C LEU A 14 0.07 17.17 10.61
N TYR A 15 0.51 16.35 9.64
CA TYR A 15 1.12 16.85 8.40
C TYR A 15 0.13 17.44 7.39
N SER A 16 -1.17 17.24 7.60
CA SER A 16 -2.23 17.88 6.82
C SER A 16 -2.49 19.34 7.20
N GLN A 17 -1.84 19.84 8.28
CA GLN A 17 -2.00 21.25 8.66
C GLN A 17 -1.29 22.17 7.67
N GLU A 18 -1.92 23.28 7.29
CA GLU A 18 -1.42 24.25 6.30
C GLU A 18 0.02 24.72 6.56
N ARG A 19 0.40 24.83 7.84
CA ARG A 19 1.76 25.26 8.21
C ARG A 19 2.89 24.38 7.65
N PHE A 20 2.59 23.17 7.21
CA PHE A 20 3.58 22.26 6.62
C PHE A 20 3.67 22.36 5.09
N GLY A 21 2.71 23.00 4.42
CA GLY A 21 2.72 23.23 2.97
C GLY A 21 2.78 21.91 2.16
N VAL A 22 2.13 20.85 2.65
CA VAL A 22 2.16 19.53 1.99
C VAL A 22 1.06 19.46 0.94
N ASP A 23 1.42 19.06 -0.27
CA ASP A 23 0.48 18.86 -1.38
C ASP A 23 -0.07 17.44 -1.43
N VAL A 24 0.77 16.44 -1.17
CA VAL A 24 0.43 15.00 -1.20
C VAL A 24 1.12 14.28 -0.05
N LEU A 25 0.39 13.44 0.65
CA LEU A 25 0.93 12.60 1.71
C LEU A 25 1.31 11.22 1.16
N LYS A 26 2.54 10.77 1.45
CA LYS A 26 2.95 9.38 1.24
C LYS A 26 2.93 8.66 2.58
N VAL A 27 2.03 7.69 2.73
CA VAL A 27 1.71 7.09 4.02
C VAL A 27 1.77 5.57 3.99
N GLU A 28 1.96 4.98 5.17
CA GLU A 28 1.73 3.55 5.33
C GLU A 28 0.23 3.25 5.39
N VAL A 29 -0.13 2.02 5.00
CA VAL A 29 -1.46 1.50 5.32
C VAL A 29 -1.65 1.44 6.84
N PRO A 30 -2.86 1.71 7.37
CA PRO A 30 -3.07 1.83 8.82
C PRO A 30 -2.89 0.48 9.52
N VAL A 31 -3.26 -0.61 8.84
CA VAL A 31 -3.12 -1.98 9.33
C VAL A 31 -2.31 -2.81 8.35
N ASN A 32 -1.37 -3.61 8.85
CA ASN A 32 -0.68 -4.57 8.01
C ASN A 32 -1.58 -5.82 7.85
N MET A 33 -2.00 -6.08 6.61
CA MET A 33 -2.94 -7.16 6.28
C MET A 33 -2.49 -8.54 6.72
N LYS A 34 -1.18 -8.77 6.88
CA LYS A 34 -0.68 -10.06 7.42
C LYS A 34 -1.13 -10.36 8.87
N TYR A 35 -1.78 -9.41 9.55
CA TYR A 35 -2.37 -9.57 10.88
C TYR A 35 -3.90 -9.44 10.90
N VAL A 36 -4.52 -9.38 9.73
CA VAL A 36 -5.98 -9.23 9.58
C VAL A 36 -6.61 -10.59 9.27
N GLU A 37 -7.72 -10.86 9.89
CA GLU A 37 -8.52 -12.06 9.64
C GLU A 37 -8.77 -12.28 8.14
N GLY A 38 -8.55 -13.52 7.67
CA GLY A 38 -8.69 -13.90 6.27
C GLY A 38 -7.49 -13.55 5.37
N PHE A 39 -6.50 -12.79 5.88
CA PHE A 39 -5.23 -12.51 5.19
C PHE A 39 -4.02 -12.98 6.00
N ALA A 40 -4.20 -13.17 7.30
CA ALA A 40 -3.13 -13.57 8.21
C ALA A 40 -2.73 -15.03 7.99
N GLU A 41 -1.42 -15.30 7.88
CA GLU A 41 -0.86 -16.65 7.81
C GLU A 41 -0.62 -17.26 9.20
N ASN A 42 -0.38 -16.42 10.22
CA ASN A 42 0.01 -16.86 11.55
C ASN A 42 -0.86 -16.21 12.64
N GLU A 43 -0.59 -14.96 12.98
CA GLU A 43 -1.22 -14.25 14.09
C GLU A 43 -2.30 -13.30 13.57
N VAL A 44 -3.53 -13.42 14.08
CA VAL A 44 -4.62 -12.48 13.83
C VAL A 44 -4.67 -11.48 14.98
N LEU A 45 -4.52 -10.19 14.66
CA LEU A 45 -4.60 -9.09 15.64
C LEU A 45 -5.85 -8.22 15.44
N TYR A 46 -6.46 -8.30 14.26
CA TYR A 46 -7.62 -7.49 13.88
C TYR A 46 -8.65 -8.34 13.15
N THR A 47 -9.92 -8.13 13.44
CA THR A 47 -10.99 -8.59 12.55
C THR A 47 -11.00 -7.78 11.26
N LYS A 48 -11.75 -8.23 10.26
CA LYS A 48 -11.93 -7.45 9.02
C LYS A 48 -12.61 -6.11 9.30
N GLU A 49 -13.60 -6.10 10.18
CA GLU A 49 -14.37 -4.91 10.57
C GLU A 49 -13.49 -3.88 11.27
N GLU A 50 -12.65 -4.32 12.21
CA GLU A 50 -11.69 -3.43 12.90
C GLU A 50 -10.69 -2.83 11.91
N ALA A 51 -10.14 -3.64 11.01
CA ALA A 51 -9.23 -3.18 9.98
C ALA A 51 -9.91 -2.17 9.05
N ALA A 52 -11.13 -2.47 8.57
CA ALA A 52 -11.91 -1.58 7.70
C ALA A 52 -12.17 -0.23 8.36
N ALA A 53 -12.52 -0.22 9.65
CA ALA A 53 -12.71 1.01 10.41
C ALA A 53 -11.46 1.90 10.42
N PHE A 54 -10.25 1.30 10.56
CA PHE A 54 -8.99 2.06 10.50
C PHE A 54 -8.68 2.62 9.10
N TYR A 55 -9.00 1.90 8.02
CA TYR A 55 -8.84 2.43 6.67
C TYR A 55 -9.77 3.62 6.41
N LYS A 56 -11.01 3.53 6.89
CA LYS A 56 -11.96 4.63 6.81
C LYS A 56 -11.51 5.83 7.64
N GLU A 57 -11.11 5.62 8.91
CA GLU A 57 -10.61 6.68 9.79
C GLU A 57 -9.37 7.37 9.21
N GLN A 58 -8.47 6.60 8.56
CA GLN A 58 -7.30 7.15 7.89
C GLN A 58 -7.70 8.10 6.75
N SER A 59 -8.67 7.74 5.94
CA SER A 59 -9.16 8.60 4.86
C SER A 59 -9.83 9.86 5.37
N ASP A 60 -10.59 9.75 6.46
CA ASP A 60 -11.25 10.90 7.07
C ASP A 60 -10.28 11.84 7.84
N ALA A 61 -9.04 11.39 8.05
CA ALA A 61 -8.03 12.16 8.79
C ALA A 61 -7.41 13.31 7.99
N THR A 62 -7.63 13.38 6.68
CA THR A 62 -7.04 14.39 5.80
C THR A 62 -7.96 14.78 4.65
N SER A 63 -7.87 16.02 4.21
CA SER A 63 -8.43 16.49 2.94
C SER A 63 -7.39 16.51 1.81
N LEU A 64 -6.12 16.26 2.11
CA LEU A 64 -5.05 16.19 1.12
C LEU A 64 -5.10 14.86 0.36
N PRO A 65 -4.69 14.83 -0.91
CA PRO A 65 -4.42 13.59 -1.61
C PRO A 65 -3.37 12.77 -0.86
N PHE A 66 -3.54 11.45 -0.83
CA PHE A 66 -2.55 10.57 -0.23
C PHE A 66 -2.33 9.29 -1.03
N ILE A 67 -1.10 8.79 -0.99
CA ILE A 67 -0.68 7.57 -1.66
C ILE A 67 -0.11 6.57 -0.65
N PHE A 68 -0.35 5.28 -0.89
CA PHE A 68 0.19 4.23 -0.04
C PHE A 68 1.60 3.80 -0.45
N LEU A 69 2.40 3.42 0.53
CA LEU A 69 3.64 2.67 0.32
C LEU A 69 3.45 1.18 0.67
N SER A 70 4.15 0.31 -0.04
CA SER A 70 3.97 -1.15 0.08
C SER A 70 4.60 -1.77 1.34
N ALA A 71 5.47 -1.06 2.05
CA ALA A 71 6.19 -1.53 3.24
C ALA A 71 6.97 -2.86 3.05
N GLY A 72 7.20 -3.29 1.81
CA GLY A 72 7.97 -4.51 1.49
C GLY A 72 7.21 -5.83 1.67
N VAL A 73 5.89 -5.81 1.68
CA VAL A 73 5.06 -7.02 1.55
C VAL A 73 5.14 -7.59 0.14
N SER A 74 4.62 -8.81 -0.08
CA SER A 74 4.55 -9.40 -1.43
C SER A 74 3.66 -8.58 -2.37
N ALA A 75 3.87 -8.70 -3.69
CA ALA A 75 3.04 -8.05 -4.70
C ALA A 75 1.56 -8.41 -4.50
N GLN A 76 1.25 -9.70 -4.33
CA GLN A 76 -0.11 -10.17 -4.12
C GLN A 76 -0.76 -9.56 -2.88
N LEU A 77 -0.09 -9.63 -1.72
CA LEU A 77 -0.64 -9.08 -0.48
C LEU A 77 -0.84 -7.56 -0.57
N PHE A 78 0.01 -6.86 -1.34
CA PHE A 78 -0.18 -5.43 -1.54
C PHE A 78 -1.41 -5.13 -2.41
N GLN A 79 -1.61 -5.88 -3.49
CA GLN A 79 -2.80 -5.78 -4.34
C GLN A 79 -4.08 -6.05 -3.54
N ASP A 80 -4.10 -7.11 -2.74
CA ASP A 80 -5.23 -7.45 -1.86
C ASP A 80 -5.48 -6.36 -0.81
N THR A 81 -4.41 -5.75 -0.29
CA THR A 81 -4.49 -4.59 0.60
C THR A 81 -5.19 -3.40 -0.05
N LEU A 82 -4.90 -3.11 -1.32
CA LEU A 82 -5.53 -2.00 -2.05
C LEU A 82 -7.02 -2.25 -2.31
N ARG A 83 -7.39 -3.48 -2.69
CA ARG A 83 -8.80 -3.86 -2.84
C ARG A 83 -9.54 -3.73 -1.51
N PHE A 84 -8.98 -4.28 -0.43
CA PHE A 84 -9.54 -4.15 0.90
C PHE A 84 -9.68 -2.69 1.35
N ALA A 85 -8.69 -1.85 1.08
CA ALA A 85 -8.75 -0.41 1.36
C ALA A 85 -9.94 0.25 0.65
N LYS A 86 -10.13 -0.05 -0.64
CA LYS A 86 -11.27 0.46 -1.43
C LYS A 86 -12.61 0.01 -0.87
N GLU A 87 -12.77 -1.27 -0.58
CA GLU A 87 -13.98 -1.86 0.02
C GLU A 87 -14.29 -1.24 1.40
N SER A 88 -13.25 -0.87 2.14
CA SER A 88 -13.34 -0.19 3.44
C SER A 88 -13.64 1.32 3.35
N GLY A 89 -13.85 1.86 2.16
CA GLY A 89 -14.15 3.27 1.95
C GLY A 89 -12.92 4.19 1.97
N SER A 90 -11.73 3.66 1.76
CA SER A 90 -10.51 4.48 1.60
C SER A 90 -10.55 5.24 0.27
N THR A 91 -10.11 6.50 0.31
CA THR A 91 -10.04 7.42 -0.84
C THR A 91 -8.62 7.65 -1.33
N PHE A 92 -7.71 6.71 -1.07
CA PHE A 92 -6.32 6.82 -1.50
C PHE A 92 -6.20 7.08 -3.01
N ASN A 93 -5.18 7.83 -3.41
CA ASN A 93 -5.04 8.34 -4.79
C ASN A 93 -4.02 7.58 -5.63
N GLY A 94 -3.34 6.62 -5.05
CA GLY A 94 -2.33 5.84 -5.76
C GLY A 94 -1.32 5.21 -4.80
N VAL A 95 -0.20 4.77 -5.35
CA VAL A 95 0.84 4.09 -4.58
C VAL A 95 2.24 4.54 -4.98
N LEU A 96 3.19 4.37 -4.06
CA LEU A 96 4.61 4.33 -4.37
C LEU A 96 5.12 2.96 -3.97
N CYS A 97 5.15 2.06 -4.96
CA CYS A 97 5.51 0.67 -4.78
C CYS A 97 6.96 0.43 -5.23
N GLY A 98 7.75 -0.17 -4.36
CA GLY A 98 9.14 -0.53 -4.64
C GLY A 98 9.37 -2.02 -4.42
N ARG A 99 9.81 -2.40 -3.22
CA ARG A 99 10.20 -3.78 -2.90
C ARG A 99 9.12 -4.83 -3.20
N ALA A 100 7.86 -4.54 -3.01
CA ALA A 100 6.79 -5.47 -3.36
C ALA A 100 6.80 -5.84 -4.86
N THR A 101 7.28 -4.94 -5.72
CA THR A 101 7.35 -5.15 -7.18
C THR A 101 8.68 -5.77 -7.61
N TRP A 102 9.82 -5.30 -7.03
CA TRP A 102 11.16 -5.55 -7.55
C TRP A 102 12.03 -6.48 -6.70
N ALA A 103 11.63 -6.86 -5.49
CA ALA A 103 12.49 -7.62 -4.56
C ALA A 103 13.00 -8.95 -5.16
N GLY A 104 12.22 -9.59 -6.02
CA GLY A 104 12.63 -10.83 -6.68
C GLY A 104 13.81 -10.68 -7.66
N ALA A 105 14.06 -9.47 -8.17
CA ALA A 105 15.20 -9.20 -9.03
C ALA A 105 16.55 -9.42 -8.33
N THR A 106 16.63 -9.12 -7.02
CA THR A 106 17.85 -9.38 -6.24
C THR A 106 18.19 -10.86 -6.14
N LYS A 107 17.17 -11.70 -5.96
CA LYS A 107 17.36 -13.16 -5.95
C LYS A 107 17.79 -13.67 -7.32
N ALA A 108 17.15 -13.20 -8.39
CA ALA A 108 17.54 -13.55 -9.76
C ALA A 108 19.01 -13.19 -10.05
N TYR A 109 19.46 -12.02 -9.56
CA TYR A 109 20.86 -11.62 -9.68
C TYR A 109 21.81 -12.55 -8.93
N GLN A 110 21.49 -12.92 -7.70
CA GLN A 110 22.31 -13.83 -6.89
C GLN A 110 22.44 -15.22 -7.53
N GLU A 111 21.40 -15.71 -8.19
CA GLU A 111 21.35 -17.05 -8.79
C GLU A 111 21.93 -17.11 -10.19
N GLY A 112 21.84 -16.05 -11.00
CA GLY A 112 22.24 -16.10 -12.43
C GLY A 112 22.75 -14.78 -13.00
N GLY A 113 23.13 -13.82 -12.13
CA GLY A 113 23.73 -12.56 -12.56
C GLY A 113 22.80 -11.66 -13.37
N GLU A 114 23.41 -10.79 -14.18
CA GLU A 114 22.71 -9.76 -14.95
C GLU A 114 21.67 -10.35 -15.91
N ALA A 115 22.01 -11.38 -16.67
CA ALA A 115 21.11 -11.99 -17.64
C ALA A 115 19.84 -12.56 -17.01
N ALA A 116 19.96 -13.24 -15.86
CA ALA A 116 18.82 -13.75 -15.12
C ALA A 116 17.96 -12.62 -14.54
N THR A 117 18.58 -11.52 -14.12
CA THR A 117 17.88 -10.34 -13.62
C THR A 117 17.07 -9.66 -14.71
N ILE A 118 17.66 -9.45 -15.89
CA ILE A 118 16.96 -8.86 -17.06
C ILE A 118 15.75 -9.73 -17.40
N LYS A 119 15.94 -11.05 -17.53
CA LYS A 119 14.85 -11.98 -17.81
C LYS A 119 13.74 -11.91 -16.75
N TRP A 120 14.09 -11.82 -15.47
CA TRP A 120 13.12 -11.69 -14.38
C TRP A 120 12.34 -10.38 -14.50
N LEU A 121 13.02 -9.26 -14.79
CA LEU A 121 12.37 -7.95 -14.95
C LEU A 121 11.41 -7.92 -16.14
N GLU A 122 11.81 -8.51 -17.29
CA GLU A 122 11.00 -8.57 -18.52
C GLU A 122 9.78 -9.50 -18.38
N THR A 123 9.79 -10.42 -17.43
CA THR A 123 8.72 -11.39 -17.22
C THR A 123 7.95 -11.07 -15.93
N ILE A 124 8.42 -11.54 -14.78
CA ILE A 124 7.73 -11.43 -13.48
C ILE A 124 7.64 -9.97 -13.03
N GLY A 125 8.72 -9.20 -13.19
CA GLY A 125 8.72 -7.78 -12.82
C GLY A 125 7.69 -6.98 -13.61
N LYS A 126 7.64 -7.20 -14.93
CA LYS A 126 6.64 -6.60 -15.81
C LYS A 126 5.22 -7.02 -15.43
N GLN A 127 5.01 -8.31 -15.17
CA GLN A 127 3.71 -8.81 -14.74
C GLN A 127 3.24 -8.15 -13.44
N ASN A 128 4.12 -8.05 -12.44
CA ASN A 128 3.80 -7.39 -11.17
C ASN A 128 3.32 -5.94 -11.37
N ILE A 129 3.92 -5.21 -12.31
CA ILE A 129 3.50 -3.82 -12.62
C ILE A 129 2.15 -3.80 -13.34
N VAL A 130 1.94 -4.66 -14.33
CA VAL A 130 0.68 -4.70 -15.08
C VAL A 130 -0.50 -5.06 -14.16
N GLU A 131 -0.31 -6.04 -13.28
CA GLU A 131 -1.33 -6.43 -12.31
C GLU A 131 -1.60 -5.32 -11.28
N LEU A 132 -0.55 -4.65 -10.79
CA LEU A 132 -0.70 -3.53 -9.87
C LEU A 132 -1.43 -2.36 -10.52
N ASP A 133 -1.13 -2.03 -11.78
CA ASP A 133 -1.80 -0.98 -12.52
C ASP A 133 -3.30 -1.27 -12.69
N ALA A 134 -3.65 -2.50 -13.06
CA ALA A 134 -5.05 -2.93 -13.15
C ALA A 134 -5.79 -2.74 -11.81
N VAL A 135 -5.16 -3.14 -10.69
CA VAL A 135 -5.75 -2.95 -9.35
C VAL A 135 -5.91 -1.46 -9.02
N LEU A 136 -4.95 -0.63 -9.38
CA LEU A 136 -5.03 0.81 -9.14
C LEU A 136 -6.16 1.48 -9.93
N GLN A 137 -6.40 1.07 -11.17
CA GLN A 137 -7.52 1.57 -11.96
C GLN A 137 -8.88 1.23 -11.35
N GLU A 138 -8.99 0.09 -10.67
CA GLU A 138 -10.21 -0.33 -9.98
C GLU A 138 -10.39 0.35 -8.60
N THR A 139 -9.29 0.69 -7.92
CA THR A 139 -9.33 1.00 -6.48
C THR A 139 -8.96 2.44 -6.13
N ALA A 140 -8.00 3.04 -6.84
CA ALA A 140 -7.52 4.37 -6.53
C ALA A 140 -8.50 5.48 -6.96
N THR A 141 -8.53 6.56 -6.20
CA THR A 141 -9.28 7.76 -6.55
C THR A 141 -8.38 8.72 -7.31
N PRO A 142 -8.76 9.21 -8.51
CA PRO A 142 -7.94 10.17 -9.25
C PRO A 142 -7.63 11.44 -8.43
N ILE A 143 -6.42 11.98 -8.55
CA ILE A 143 -6.08 13.29 -7.99
C ILE A 143 -6.69 14.35 -8.90
N VAL A 144 -7.49 15.25 -8.31
CA VAL A 144 -7.99 16.43 -8.98
C VAL A 144 -7.22 17.62 -8.45
N PHE A 145 -6.37 18.21 -9.29
CA PHE A 145 -5.71 19.47 -8.97
C PHE A 145 -6.70 20.61 -9.16
N LYS A 146 -6.83 21.43 -8.12
CA LYS A 146 -7.66 22.66 -8.16
C LYS A 146 -6.86 23.82 -8.72
#